data_1af28a5d72508aa584817b352d1fc371
#
_entry.id   1af28a5d72508aa584817b352d1fc371
#
_cell.length_a   1.000
_cell.length_b   1.000
_cell.length_c   1.000
_cell.angle_alpha   90.00
_cell.angle_beta   90.00
_cell.angle_gamma   90.00
#
_symmetry.space_group_name_H-M   'P 1'
#
loop_
_entity.id
_entity.type
_entity.pdbx_description
1 polymer ?
#
loop_
_entity_poly.entity_id
_entity_poly.type
_entity_poly.pdbx_seq_one_letter_code
_entity_poly.pdbx_strand_id
1 'polypeptide(L)'
;DPKILRAARKERAEGTTGRDAGIAARQTQKAQEALLEARQKVEILTPVSITLPDVSPVTGKQILRVSNLTIRIEGRALFQPVSFSLFGADRLAISGPNGIGKSSLLKAVLDEVSTFEGQIERFGSQFSYLDQHVSLLDTDLSLIDNLRRHCPHLNDNQARAALARFGFRNSDAEKPAFVLSGGEKMRAGLACVLSKAVLPDLLILDEPTNHLDLDTLETLETALKGFGGSLLLVSHDLHFIRAIGCENSIELKQTVAEQI
;
A
#
# COMPACT_ATOMS: atom_id res chain seq x y z
N ASP A 1 -62.28 -54.19 -12.95
CA ASP A 1 -61.17 -55.03 -13.45
C ASP A 1 -59.88 -54.62 -12.73
N PRO A 2 -59.24 -55.52 -11.93
CA PRO A 2 -58.08 -55.21 -11.10
C PRO A 2 -56.81 -54.75 -11.92
N LYS A 3 -56.77 -55.09 -13.20
CA LYS A 3 -55.63 -54.74 -14.09
C LYS A 3 -55.62 -53.25 -14.46
N ILE A 4 -56.77 -52.60 -14.66
CA ILE A 4 -56.91 -51.22 -15.00
C ILE A 4 -56.48 -50.29 -13.84
N LEU A 5 -56.84 -50.66 -12.62
CA LEU A 5 -56.50 -49.98 -11.39
C LEU A 5 -54.96 -50.04 -11.10
N ARG A 6 -54.30 -51.13 -11.45
CA ARG A 6 -52.84 -51.30 -11.32
C ARG A 6 -52.09 -50.49 -12.36
N ALA A 7 -52.59 -50.44 -13.61
CA ALA A 7 -51.98 -49.60 -14.67
C ALA A 7 -52.06 -48.10 -14.33
N ALA A 8 -53.21 -47.59 -13.87
CA ALA A 8 -53.40 -46.21 -13.48
C ALA A 8 -52.56 -45.79 -12.25
N ARG A 9 -52.33 -46.74 -11.29
CA ARG A 9 -51.43 -46.50 -10.16
C ARG A 9 -49.96 -46.45 -10.59
N LYS A 10 -49.54 -47.28 -11.55
CA LYS A 10 -48.19 -47.30 -12.08
C LYS A 10 -47.90 -46.01 -12.85
N GLU A 11 -48.78 -45.57 -13.69
CA GLU A 11 -48.67 -44.35 -14.47
C GLU A 11 -48.62 -43.07 -13.58
N ARG A 12 -49.42 -43.04 -12.48
CA ARG A 12 -49.29 -41.95 -11.48
C ARG A 12 -47.98 -41.96 -10.71
N ALA A 13 -47.45 -43.16 -10.36
CA ALA A 13 -46.18 -43.31 -9.67
C ALA A 13 -45.00 -42.86 -10.58
N GLU A 14 -45.02 -43.23 -11.85
CA GLU A 14 -44.02 -42.84 -12.84
C GLU A 14 -44.08 -41.34 -13.12
N GLY A 15 -45.27 -40.71 -13.17
CA GLY A 15 -45.46 -39.26 -13.33
C GLY A 15 -44.98 -38.45 -12.13
N THR A 16 -45.11 -39.00 -10.90
CA THR A 16 -44.60 -38.34 -9.66
C THR A 16 -43.07 -38.41 -9.59
N THR A 17 -42.51 -39.58 -9.91
CA THR A 17 -41.05 -39.80 -9.90
C THR A 17 -40.34 -38.90 -10.93
N GLY A 18 -40.94 -38.69 -12.10
CA GLY A 18 -40.41 -37.80 -13.12
C GLY A 18 -40.46 -36.31 -12.70
N ARG A 19 -41.51 -35.87 -12.02
CA ARG A 19 -41.61 -34.53 -11.47
C ARG A 19 -40.63 -34.27 -10.33
N ASP A 20 -40.48 -35.22 -9.42
CA ASP A 20 -39.53 -35.12 -8.30
C ASP A 20 -38.08 -35.11 -8.78
N ALA A 21 -37.76 -35.93 -9.79
CA ALA A 21 -36.44 -35.91 -10.43
C ALA A 21 -36.14 -34.56 -11.12
N GLY A 22 -37.14 -33.94 -11.77
CA GLY A 22 -37.01 -32.62 -12.39
C GLY A 22 -36.83 -31.49 -11.36
N ILE A 23 -37.50 -31.57 -10.21
CA ILE A 23 -37.34 -30.60 -9.11
C ILE A 23 -35.96 -30.75 -8.48
N ALA A 24 -35.51 -31.99 -8.22
CA ALA A 24 -34.20 -32.27 -7.66
C ALA A 24 -33.08 -31.80 -8.61
N ALA A 25 -33.19 -32.01 -9.91
CA ALA A 25 -32.23 -31.54 -10.89
C ALA A 25 -32.14 -30.00 -10.92
N ARG A 26 -33.26 -29.27 -10.88
CA ARG A 26 -33.29 -27.81 -10.81
C ARG A 26 -32.71 -27.26 -9.49
N GLN A 27 -32.96 -27.94 -8.37
CA GLN A 27 -32.38 -27.57 -7.08
C GLN A 27 -30.86 -27.77 -7.09
N THR A 28 -30.37 -28.88 -7.65
CA THR A 28 -28.93 -29.15 -7.79
C THR A 28 -28.25 -28.13 -8.69
N GLN A 29 -28.88 -27.76 -9.80
CA GLN A 29 -28.35 -26.75 -10.69
C GLN A 29 -28.27 -25.37 -10.02
N LYS A 30 -29.34 -24.93 -9.34
CA LYS A 30 -29.32 -23.68 -8.57
C LYS A 30 -28.28 -23.70 -7.45
N ALA A 31 -28.10 -24.82 -6.76
CA ALA A 31 -27.07 -24.97 -5.75
C ALA A 31 -25.66 -24.89 -6.35
N GLN A 32 -25.45 -25.48 -7.54
CA GLN A 32 -24.18 -25.36 -8.28
C GLN A 32 -23.91 -23.95 -8.77
N GLU A 33 -24.90 -23.25 -9.30
CA GLU A 33 -24.80 -21.84 -9.71
C GLU A 33 -24.49 -20.94 -8.50
N ALA A 34 -25.20 -21.13 -7.37
CA ALA A 34 -24.92 -20.40 -6.13
C ALA A 34 -23.54 -20.73 -5.55
N LEU A 35 -23.06 -21.96 -5.68
CA LEU A 35 -21.70 -22.36 -5.28
C LEU A 35 -20.63 -21.69 -6.17
N LEU A 36 -20.88 -21.60 -7.47
CA LEU A 36 -19.99 -20.92 -8.41
C LEU A 36 -19.94 -19.41 -8.12
N GLU A 37 -21.10 -18.78 -7.88
CA GLU A 37 -21.17 -17.38 -7.46
C GLU A 37 -20.49 -17.15 -6.10
N ALA A 38 -20.72 -18.04 -5.13
CA ALA A 38 -20.06 -17.97 -3.84
C ALA A 38 -18.54 -18.17 -3.95
N ARG A 39 -18.07 -19.09 -4.82
CA ARG A 39 -16.64 -19.27 -5.11
C ARG A 39 -16.02 -18.07 -5.83
N GLN A 40 -16.76 -17.37 -6.68
CA GLN A 40 -16.29 -16.12 -7.28
C GLN A 40 -16.26 -14.97 -6.27
N LYS A 41 -17.13 -15.00 -5.25
CA LYS A 41 -17.18 -14.02 -4.16
C LYS A 41 -16.26 -14.35 -3.00
N VAL A 42 -15.87 -15.61 -2.81
CA VAL A 42 -14.76 -15.99 -1.94
C VAL A 42 -13.49 -15.56 -2.68
N GLU A 43 -13.06 -14.32 -2.45
CA GLU A 43 -11.68 -13.96 -2.68
C GLU A 43 -10.84 -15.00 -1.94
N ILE A 44 -10.17 -15.85 -2.70
CA ILE A 44 -9.07 -16.63 -2.15
C ILE A 44 -8.07 -15.55 -1.76
N LEU A 45 -7.98 -15.27 -0.46
CA LEU A 45 -6.93 -14.46 0.15
C LEU A 45 -5.60 -15.19 -0.10
N THR A 46 -5.18 -15.19 -1.35
CA THR A 46 -3.79 -15.54 -1.65
C THR A 46 -2.97 -14.40 -1.08
N PRO A 47 -2.02 -14.69 -0.19
CA PRO A 47 -1.14 -13.67 0.34
C PRO A 47 -0.61 -12.82 -0.81
N VAL A 48 -0.70 -11.51 -0.69
CA VAL A 48 -0.19 -10.59 -1.71
C VAL A 48 1.31 -10.75 -1.70
N SER A 49 1.85 -11.51 -2.65
CA SER A 49 3.29 -11.72 -2.80
C SER A 49 3.84 -10.61 -3.68
N ILE A 50 4.41 -9.58 -3.05
CA ILE A 50 5.09 -8.51 -3.77
C ILE A 50 6.51 -8.98 -4.06
N THR A 51 6.74 -9.42 -5.29
CA THR A 51 8.09 -9.65 -5.80
C THR A 51 8.53 -8.39 -6.53
N LEU A 52 9.38 -7.60 -5.89
CA LEU A 52 10.03 -6.46 -6.55
C LEU A 52 11.10 -6.97 -7.51
N PRO A 53 11.42 -6.22 -8.59
CA PRO A 53 12.60 -6.50 -9.40
C PRO A 53 13.82 -6.58 -8.50
N ASP A 54 14.70 -7.53 -8.76
CA ASP A 54 15.95 -7.70 -8.03
C ASP A 54 16.87 -6.50 -8.34
N VAL A 55 16.75 -5.46 -7.54
CA VAL A 55 17.59 -4.27 -7.64
C VAL A 55 18.69 -4.45 -6.64
N SER A 56 19.89 -4.72 -7.13
CA SER A 56 21.09 -4.74 -6.27
C SER A 56 21.17 -3.42 -5.52
N PRO A 57 21.18 -3.44 -4.18
CA PRO A 57 21.25 -2.21 -3.40
C PRO A 57 22.51 -1.44 -3.78
N VAL A 58 22.36 -0.16 -4.10
CA VAL A 58 23.50 0.75 -4.33
C VAL A 58 24.13 1.04 -2.97
N THR A 59 24.91 0.08 -2.45
CA THR A 59 25.57 0.23 -1.16
C THR A 59 26.69 1.25 -1.22
N GLY A 60 26.81 2.08 -0.17
CA GLY A 60 27.91 3.03 -0.01
C GLY A 60 27.76 4.39 -0.68
N LYS A 61 26.80 4.58 -1.60
CA LYS A 61 26.53 5.91 -2.16
C LYS A 61 25.74 6.75 -1.14
N GLN A 62 26.23 7.94 -0.81
CA GLN A 62 25.46 8.88 0.01
C GLN A 62 24.23 9.37 -0.78
N ILE A 63 23.05 9.31 -0.17
CA ILE A 63 21.77 9.70 -0.77
C ILE A 63 21.30 11.04 -0.22
N LEU A 64 21.43 11.23 1.08
CA LEU A 64 20.97 12.42 1.79
C LEU A 64 21.92 12.76 2.93
N ARG A 65 22.20 14.04 3.13
CA ARG A 65 22.82 14.56 4.35
C ARG A 65 22.00 15.72 4.88
N VAL A 66 21.69 15.67 6.14
CA VAL A 66 21.00 16.72 6.89
C VAL A 66 21.92 17.16 8.02
N SER A 67 22.18 18.47 8.12
CA SER A 67 23.08 19.05 9.12
C SER A 67 22.39 20.18 9.88
N ASN A 68 22.25 20.00 11.19
CA ASN A 68 21.66 20.98 12.12
C ASN A 68 20.29 21.53 11.68
N LEU A 69 19.46 20.65 11.12
CA LEU A 69 18.15 21.02 10.61
C LEU A 69 17.15 21.26 11.76
N THR A 70 16.51 22.41 11.74
CA THR A 70 15.29 22.70 12.51
C THR A 70 14.33 23.51 11.64
N ILE A 71 13.03 23.30 11.85
CA ILE A 71 11.97 24.04 11.15
C ILE A 71 11.53 25.21 12.05
N ARG A 72 11.36 26.38 11.47
CA ARG A 72 10.81 27.54 12.19
C ARG A 72 9.42 27.91 11.70
N ILE A 73 8.50 28.11 12.63
CA ILE A 73 7.18 28.67 12.38
C ILE A 73 7.03 29.90 13.29
N GLU A 74 6.71 31.05 12.72
CA GLU A 74 6.56 32.31 13.43
C GLU A 74 7.76 32.64 14.35
N GLY A 75 8.96 32.33 13.89
CA GLY A 75 10.21 32.60 14.62
C GLY A 75 10.56 31.54 15.69
N ARG A 76 9.70 30.56 15.96
CA ARG A 76 9.94 29.49 16.95
C ARG A 76 10.41 28.22 16.28
N ALA A 77 11.50 27.62 16.78
CA ALA A 77 11.95 26.31 16.34
C ALA A 77 10.97 25.23 16.85
N LEU A 78 10.53 24.33 15.96
CA LEU A 78 9.61 23.26 16.31
C LEU A 78 10.29 22.16 17.12
N PHE A 79 11.54 21.87 16.79
CA PHE A 79 12.34 20.82 17.44
C PHE A 79 13.81 21.25 17.53
N GLN A 80 14.56 20.60 18.40
CA GLN A 80 16.01 20.78 18.51
C GLN A 80 16.69 20.38 17.19
N PRO A 81 17.77 21.10 16.78
CA PRO A 81 18.46 20.80 15.55
C PRO A 81 18.88 19.32 15.46
N VAL A 82 18.60 18.69 14.32
CA VAL A 82 18.93 17.28 14.05
C VAL A 82 19.92 17.18 12.89
N SER A 83 20.79 16.17 12.96
CA SER A 83 21.76 15.85 11.91
C SER A 83 21.75 14.35 11.66
N PHE A 84 21.71 13.96 10.37
CA PHE A 84 21.80 12.56 9.95
C PHE A 84 22.24 12.45 8.49
N SER A 85 22.66 11.26 8.11
CA SER A 85 22.97 10.91 6.72
C SER A 85 22.34 9.57 6.38
N LEU A 86 21.95 9.43 5.11
CA LEU A 86 21.47 8.18 4.54
C LEU A 86 22.37 7.77 3.40
N PHE A 87 22.80 6.55 3.41
CA PHE A 87 23.53 5.90 2.32
C PHE A 87 22.63 4.87 1.65
N GLY A 88 23.00 4.37 0.49
CA GLY A 88 22.18 3.42 -0.25
C GLY A 88 21.77 2.21 0.60
N ALA A 89 20.48 1.88 0.58
CA ALA A 89 19.81 0.86 1.36
C ALA A 89 19.68 1.14 2.87
N ASP A 90 20.10 2.30 3.38
CA ASP A 90 19.87 2.68 4.77
C ASP A 90 18.39 2.85 5.07
N ARG A 91 18.01 2.54 6.31
CA ARG A 91 16.65 2.69 6.83
C ARG A 91 16.69 3.50 8.10
N LEU A 92 15.99 4.63 8.11
CA LEU A 92 15.96 5.56 9.23
C LEU A 92 14.52 5.87 9.62
N ALA A 93 14.19 5.65 10.89
CA ALA A 93 12.92 6.05 11.46
C ALA A 93 13.05 7.40 12.17
N ILE A 94 12.04 8.27 11.98
CA ILE A 94 11.88 9.50 12.75
C ILE A 94 10.67 9.34 13.67
N SER A 95 10.90 9.57 14.94
CA SER A 95 9.86 9.53 15.99
C SER A 95 9.77 10.88 16.70
N GLY A 96 8.77 11.04 17.54
CA GLY A 96 8.55 12.25 18.35
C GLY A 96 7.09 12.59 18.52
N PRO A 97 6.72 13.49 19.43
CA PRO A 97 5.34 13.86 19.72
C PRO A 97 4.55 14.33 18.50
N ASN A 98 3.23 14.18 18.55
CA ASN A 98 2.38 14.71 17.49
C ASN A 98 2.49 16.25 17.42
N GLY A 99 2.50 16.79 16.21
CA GLY A 99 2.64 18.23 15.98
C GLY A 99 4.06 18.79 16.13
N ILE A 100 5.06 17.97 16.45
CA ILE A 100 6.45 18.45 16.62
C ILE A 100 7.12 18.87 15.31
N GLY A 101 6.52 18.57 14.14
CA GLY A 101 7.09 18.95 12.85
C GLY A 101 7.72 17.79 12.05
N LYS A 102 7.37 16.53 12.34
CA LYS A 102 7.87 15.36 11.60
C LYS A 102 7.61 15.48 10.10
N SER A 103 6.35 15.72 9.71
CA SER A 103 5.99 15.90 8.29
C SER A 103 6.63 17.14 7.67
N SER A 104 6.84 18.21 8.45
CA SER A 104 7.54 19.41 7.97
C SER A 104 9.02 19.12 7.68
N LEU A 105 9.67 18.29 8.50
CA LEU A 105 11.02 17.82 8.25
C LEU A 105 11.08 17.02 6.94
N LEU A 106 10.14 16.09 6.72
CA LEU A 106 10.07 15.32 5.47
C LEU A 106 9.89 16.24 4.25
N LYS A 107 9.01 17.22 4.35
CA LYS A 107 8.78 18.22 3.29
C LYS A 107 10.01 19.09 3.04
N ALA A 108 10.78 19.46 4.06
CA ALA A 108 12.05 20.15 3.88
C ALA A 108 13.08 19.28 3.15
N VAL A 109 13.15 17.98 3.45
CA VAL A 109 13.97 17.01 2.71
C VAL A 109 13.56 16.93 1.24
N LEU A 110 12.28 17.14 0.91
CA LEU A 110 11.75 17.13 -0.45
C LEU A 110 11.87 18.49 -1.18
N ASP A 111 12.39 19.53 -0.51
CA ASP A 111 12.45 20.91 -1.02
C ASP A 111 11.08 21.60 -1.17
N GLU A 112 10.08 21.11 -0.46
CA GLU A 112 8.73 21.66 -0.46
C GLU A 112 8.53 22.76 0.61
N VAL A 113 9.47 22.89 1.55
CA VAL A 113 9.48 23.88 2.63
C VAL A 113 10.83 24.54 2.70
N SER A 114 10.85 25.88 2.63
CA SER A 114 12.07 26.69 2.69
C SER A 114 12.34 27.36 4.05
N THR A 115 11.41 27.28 5.00
CA THR A 115 11.51 27.90 6.33
C THR A 115 12.22 26.99 7.34
N PHE A 116 13.48 26.70 7.07
CA PHE A 116 14.31 25.90 7.96
C PHE A 116 15.69 26.52 8.18
N GLU A 117 16.34 26.14 9.26
CA GLU A 117 17.75 26.42 9.53
C GLU A 117 18.54 25.13 9.39
N GLY A 118 19.81 25.24 9.06
CA GLY A 118 20.68 24.11 8.78
C GLY A 118 20.92 23.89 7.28
N GLN A 119 21.36 22.70 6.92
CA GLN A 119 21.70 22.34 5.55
C GLN A 119 21.11 20.98 5.18
N ILE A 120 20.64 20.87 3.94
CA ILE A 120 20.15 19.63 3.34
C ILE A 120 20.86 19.44 2.01
N GLU A 121 21.66 18.39 1.89
CA GLU A 121 22.36 18.00 0.68
C GLU A 121 21.75 16.72 0.12
N ARG A 122 21.25 16.78 -1.10
CA ARG A 122 20.60 15.67 -1.81
C ARG A 122 21.53 15.15 -2.89
N PHE A 123 22.01 13.93 -2.74
CA PHE A 123 22.92 13.26 -3.68
C PHE A 123 22.18 12.21 -4.52
N GLY A 124 21.02 11.76 -4.07
CA GLY A 124 20.10 10.92 -4.83
C GLY A 124 19.40 11.69 -5.94
N SER A 125 19.10 11.03 -7.05
CA SER A 125 18.46 11.64 -8.22
C SER A 125 16.94 11.55 -8.17
N GLN A 126 16.39 10.57 -7.45
CA GLN A 126 14.95 10.33 -7.40
C GLN A 126 14.48 10.05 -5.98
N PHE A 127 13.64 10.95 -5.46
CA PHE A 127 12.95 10.80 -4.19
C PHE A 127 11.46 10.58 -4.46
N SER A 128 10.85 9.71 -3.69
CA SER A 128 9.40 9.48 -3.73
C SER A 128 8.83 9.61 -2.33
N TYR A 129 7.68 10.25 -2.23
CA TYR A 129 7.00 10.51 -0.98
C TYR A 129 5.59 9.92 -0.99
N LEU A 130 5.27 9.19 0.04
CA LEU A 130 3.92 8.75 0.34
C LEU A 130 3.52 9.35 1.69
N ASP A 131 2.69 10.36 1.62
CA ASP A 131 2.10 10.97 2.80
C ASP A 131 0.96 10.11 3.36
N GLN A 132 0.48 10.47 4.53
CA GLN A 132 -0.61 9.77 5.22
C GLN A 132 -1.89 9.63 4.37
N HIS A 133 -2.15 10.56 3.45
CA HIS A 133 -3.33 10.57 2.58
C HIS A 133 -3.06 10.01 1.18
N VAL A 134 -1.80 9.66 0.91
CA VAL A 134 -1.34 9.20 -0.41
C VAL A 134 -1.76 10.18 -1.52
N SER A 135 -1.44 11.47 -1.31
CA SER A 135 -1.78 12.55 -2.24
C SER A 135 -1.13 12.42 -3.63
N LEU A 136 -0.23 11.45 -3.78
CA LEU A 136 0.27 10.98 -5.07
C LEU A 136 -0.86 10.52 -6.01
N LEU A 137 -1.95 9.94 -5.47
CA LEU A 137 -3.07 9.45 -6.24
C LEU A 137 -4.05 10.59 -6.56
N ASP A 138 -4.37 10.71 -7.83
CA ASP A 138 -5.49 11.52 -8.28
C ASP A 138 -6.80 10.78 -7.97
N THR A 139 -7.62 11.37 -7.10
CA THR A 139 -8.82 10.73 -6.56
C THR A 139 -9.88 10.46 -7.64
N ASP A 140 -9.90 11.25 -8.70
CA ASP A 140 -10.90 11.18 -9.77
C ASP A 140 -10.53 10.15 -10.85
N LEU A 141 -9.26 9.73 -10.88
CA LEU A 141 -8.78 8.73 -11.81
C LEU A 141 -8.96 7.30 -11.27
N SER A 142 -9.08 6.35 -12.20
CA SER A 142 -9.02 4.93 -11.88
C SER A 142 -7.63 4.53 -11.37
N LEU A 143 -7.51 3.37 -10.71
CA LEU A 143 -6.21 2.86 -10.26
C LEU A 143 -5.26 2.64 -11.44
N ILE A 144 -5.75 2.09 -12.53
CA ILE A 144 -4.93 1.83 -13.71
C ILE A 144 -4.45 3.13 -14.37
N ASP A 145 -5.28 4.18 -14.38
CA ASP A 145 -4.90 5.48 -14.94
C ASP A 145 -3.91 6.19 -14.03
N ASN A 146 -4.09 6.12 -12.71
CA ASN A 146 -3.09 6.58 -11.74
C ASN A 146 -1.74 5.88 -11.96
N LEU A 147 -1.75 4.55 -12.08
CA LEU A 147 -0.51 3.81 -12.32
C LEU A 147 0.16 4.21 -13.63
N ARG A 148 -0.59 4.34 -14.73
CA ARG A 148 -0.07 4.76 -16.03
C ARG A 148 0.51 6.17 -16.01
N ARG A 149 -0.12 7.08 -15.28
CA ARG A 149 0.39 8.45 -15.09
C ARG A 149 1.79 8.45 -14.47
N HIS A 150 2.03 7.57 -13.50
CA HIS A 150 3.34 7.46 -12.82
C HIS A 150 4.30 6.50 -13.52
N CYS A 151 3.79 5.56 -14.32
CA CYS A 151 4.54 4.51 -14.99
C CYS A 151 4.16 4.40 -16.48
N PRO A 152 4.40 5.45 -17.30
CA PRO A 152 3.94 5.50 -18.69
C PRO A 152 4.62 4.46 -19.60
N HIS A 153 5.67 3.81 -19.14
CA HIS A 153 6.37 2.74 -19.84
C HIS A 153 5.62 1.40 -19.80
N LEU A 154 4.61 1.26 -18.91
CA LEU A 154 3.84 0.03 -18.78
C LEU A 154 2.70 0.00 -19.80
N ASN A 155 2.58 -1.11 -20.52
CA ASN A 155 1.37 -1.40 -21.30
C ASN A 155 0.24 -1.89 -20.37
N ASP A 156 -0.98 -2.05 -20.91
CA ASP A 156 -2.19 -2.45 -20.15
C ASP A 156 -1.99 -3.72 -19.33
N ASN A 157 -1.45 -4.76 -19.93
CA ASN A 157 -1.26 -6.04 -19.26
C ASN A 157 -0.22 -5.92 -18.14
N GLN A 158 0.86 -5.17 -18.37
CA GLN A 158 1.90 -4.90 -17.37
C GLN A 158 1.35 -4.05 -16.23
N ALA A 159 0.54 -3.03 -16.52
CA ALA A 159 -0.09 -2.19 -15.51
C ALA A 159 -1.05 -3.00 -14.61
N ARG A 160 -1.90 -3.84 -15.21
CA ARG A 160 -2.77 -4.76 -14.45
C ARG A 160 -1.98 -5.77 -13.62
N ALA A 161 -0.91 -6.33 -14.18
CA ALA A 161 -0.03 -7.23 -13.44
C ALA A 161 0.70 -6.53 -12.29
N ALA A 162 1.08 -5.27 -12.46
CA ALA A 162 1.65 -4.45 -11.39
C ALA A 162 0.64 -4.23 -10.26
N LEU A 163 -0.59 -3.80 -10.57
CA LEU A 163 -1.67 -3.63 -9.60
C LEU A 163 -2.02 -4.93 -8.89
N ALA A 164 -2.06 -6.06 -9.62
CA ALA A 164 -2.36 -7.37 -9.04
C ALA A 164 -1.35 -7.81 -7.97
N ARG A 165 -0.07 -7.43 -8.11
CA ARG A 165 0.97 -7.68 -7.08
C ARG A 165 0.67 -6.96 -5.76
N PHE A 166 -0.04 -5.83 -5.81
CA PHE A 166 -0.46 -5.06 -4.64
C PHE A 166 -1.90 -5.37 -4.21
N GLY A 167 -2.48 -6.47 -4.71
CA GLY A 167 -3.79 -6.96 -4.29
C GLY A 167 -4.97 -6.42 -5.10
N PHE A 168 -4.74 -5.64 -6.15
CA PHE A 168 -5.82 -5.13 -7.01
C PHE A 168 -5.97 -6.03 -8.23
N ARG A 169 -7.05 -6.85 -8.25
CA ARG A 169 -7.28 -7.87 -9.27
C ARG A 169 -8.53 -7.54 -10.09
N ASN A 170 -8.62 -8.11 -11.28
CA ASN A 170 -9.80 -8.04 -12.14
C ASN A 170 -10.34 -6.60 -12.31
N SER A 171 -11.56 -6.34 -11.86
CA SER A 171 -12.23 -5.04 -11.94
C SER A 171 -11.69 -3.99 -10.96
N ASP A 172 -10.84 -4.36 -9.99
CA ASP A 172 -10.32 -3.39 -9.04
C ASP A 172 -9.47 -2.31 -9.72
N ALA A 173 -8.78 -2.66 -10.80
CA ALA A 173 -7.99 -1.70 -11.58
C ALA A 173 -8.80 -0.51 -12.12
N GLU A 174 -10.10 -0.70 -12.36
CA GLU A 174 -11.01 0.32 -12.87
C GLU A 174 -11.66 1.18 -11.76
N LYS A 175 -11.49 0.81 -10.48
CA LYS A 175 -12.03 1.57 -9.36
C LYS A 175 -11.39 2.96 -9.30
N PRO A 176 -12.17 4.03 -9.15
CA PRO A 176 -11.62 5.36 -8.93
C PRO A 176 -10.99 5.44 -7.54
N ALA A 177 -9.90 6.21 -7.40
CA ALA A 177 -9.14 6.22 -6.16
C ALA A 177 -9.90 6.82 -4.97
N PHE A 178 -10.97 7.59 -5.18
CA PHE A 178 -11.77 8.16 -4.09
C PHE A 178 -12.56 7.10 -3.29
N VAL A 179 -12.88 5.94 -3.87
CA VAL A 179 -13.63 4.87 -3.16
C VAL A 179 -12.73 3.98 -2.30
N LEU A 180 -11.42 4.13 -2.40
CA LEU A 180 -10.47 3.28 -1.69
C LEU A 180 -10.41 3.61 -0.21
N SER A 181 -10.29 2.57 0.62
CA SER A 181 -9.89 2.69 2.01
C SER A 181 -8.46 3.25 2.14
N GLY A 182 -8.08 3.70 3.34
CA GLY A 182 -6.71 4.18 3.60
C GLY A 182 -5.64 3.15 3.27
N GLY A 183 -5.87 1.89 3.62
CA GLY A 183 -4.95 0.79 3.32
C GLY A 183 -4.86 0.49 1.82
N GLU A 184 -5.98 0.50 1.11
CA GLU A 184 -5.99 0.35 -0.35
C GLU A 184 -5.25 1.50 -1.03
N LYS A 185 -5.43 2.74 -0.58
CA LYS A 185 -4.68 3.90 -1.08
C LYS A 185 -3.18 3.71 -0.88
N MET A 186 -2.74 3.26 0.30
CA MET A 186 -1.34 3.00 0.59
C MET A 186 -0.75 1.94 -0.36
N ARG A 187 -1.45 0.81 -0.56
CA ARG A 187 -1.04 -0.23 -1.51
C ARG A 187 -0.98 0.29 -2.96
N ALA A 188 -1.95 1.10 -3.36
CA ALA A 188 -1.98 1.72 -4.70
C ALA A 188 -0.83 2.72 -4.90
N GLY A 189 -0.56 3.56 -3.90
CA GLY A 189 0.58 4.47 -3.90
C GLY A 189 1.92 3.74 -4.03
N LEU A 190 2.10 2.65 -3.28
CA LEU A 190 3.28 1.79 -3.41
C LEU A 190 3.37 1.16 -4.80
N ALA A 191 2.25 0.69 -5.37
CA ALA A 191 2.24 0.17 -6.74
C ALA A 191 2.74 1.23 -7.73
N CYS A 192 2.29 2.49 -7.61
CA CYS A 192 2.75 3.59 -8.45
C CYS A 192 4.24 3.89 -8.29
N VAL A 193 4.76 3.86 -7.07
CA VAL A 193 6.18 4.17 -6.79
C VAL A 193 7.10 3.03 -7.19
N LEU A 194 6.75 1.79 -6.81
CA LEU A 194 7.61 0.62 -6.98
C LEU A 194 7.48 -0.05 -8.36
N SER A 195 6.60 0.47 -9.23
CA SER A 195 6.49 0.04 -10.63
C SER A 195 7.14 1.02 -11.61
N LYS A 196 7.79 2.08 -11.14
CA LYS A 196 8.53 3.03 -12.00
C LYS A 196 9.67 2.33 -12.73
N ALA A 197 10.00 2.82 -13.93
CA ALA A 197 11.13 2.29 -14.72
C ALA A 197 12.47 2.42 -13.97
N VAL A 198 12.61 3.49 -13.20
CA VAL A 198 13.74 3.72 -12.27
C VAL A 198 13.15 3.86 -10.88
N LEU A 199 13.53 2.96 -9.99
CA LEU A 199 13.10 3.01 -8.59
C LEU A 199 13.72 4.23 -7.89
N PRO A 200 13.04 4.81 -6.90
CA PRO A 200 13.61 5.94 -6.16
C PRO A 200 14.85 5.52 -5.36
N ASP A 201 15.83 6.42 -5.31
CA ASP A 201 17.00 6.29 -4.42
C ASP A 201 16.57 6.37 -2.95
N LEU A 202 15.55 7.20 -2.67
CA LEU A 202 14.96 7.40 -1.34
C LEU A 202 13.44 7.34 -1.43
N LEU A 203 12.83 6.43 -0.67
CA LEU A 203 11.40 6.39 -0.42
C LEU A 203 11.12 6.96 0.97
N ILE A 204 10.29 7.99 1.02
CA ILE A 204 9.88 8.68 2.24
C ILE A 204 8.43 8.31 2.55
N LEU A 205 8.17 7.88 3.78
CA LEU A 205 6.85 7.44 4.25
C LEU A 205 6.46 8.23 5.51
N ASP A 206 5.27 8.81 5.50
CA ASP A 206 4.73 9.55 6.65
C ASP A 206 3.55 8.81 7.26
N GLU A 207 3.75 8.19 8.43
CA GLU A 207 2.78 7.40 9.20
C GLU A 207 2.04 6.34 8.34
N PRO A 208 2.77 5.49 7.60
CA PRO A 208 2.18 4.58 6.61
C PRO A 208 1.31 3.48 7.21
N THR A 209 1.40 3.24 8.53
CA THR A 209 0.67 2.18 9.24
C THR A 209 -0.68 2.64 9.79
N ASN A 210 -0.98 3.94 9.72
CA ASN A 210 -2.23 4.48 10.26
C ASN A 210 -3.45 3.91 9.52
N HIS A 211 -4.40 3.36 10.30
CA HIS A 211 -5.66 2.79 9.78
C HIS A 211 -5.50 1.60 8.83
N LEU A 212 -4.37 0.88 8.88
CA LEU A 212 -4.19 -0.34 8.12
C LEU A 212 -4.77 -1.56 8.85
N ASP A 213 -5.37 -2.47 8.09
CA ASP A 213 -5.63 -3.82 8.54
C ASP A 213 -4.34 -4.67 8.50
N LEU A 214 -4.39 -5.85 9.13
CA LEU A 214 -3.22 -6.73 9.23
C LEU A 214 -2.71 -7.20 7.87
N ASP A 215 -3.60 -7.51 6.93
CA ASP A 215 -3.22 -8.00 5.59
C ASP A 215 -2.50 -6.90 4.80
N THR A 216 -2.96 -5.66 4.91
CA THR A 216 -2.31 -4.50 4.29
C THR A 216 -0.95 -4.22 4.93
N LEU A 217 -0.86 -4.36 6.27
CA LEU A 217 0.39 -4.18 6.99
C LEU A 217 1.45 -5.21 6.56
N GLU A 218 1.09 -6.50 6.47
CA GLU A 218 1.99 -7.55 5.99
C GLU A 218 2.44 -7.32 4.54
N THR A 219 1.51 -6.83 3.70
CA THR A 219 1.81 -6.46 2.32
C THR A 219 2.83 -5.32 2.25
N LEU A 220 2.64 -4.27 3.07
CA LEU A 220 3.53 -3.13 3.17
C LEU A 220 4.93 -3.55 3.68
N GLU A 221 4.97 -4.36 4.74
CA GLU A 221 6.23 -4.90 5.26
C GLU A 221 7.01 -5.69 4.21
N THR A 222 6.32 -6.57 3.48
CA THR A 222 6.92 -7.39 2.43
C THR A 222 7.49 -6.52 1.31
N ALA A 223 6.72 -5.51 0.86
CA ALA A 223 7.17 -4.57 -0.15
C ALA A 223 8.41 -3.78 0.28
N LEU A 224 8.39 -3.25 1.51
CA LEU A 224 9.49 -2.43 2.01
C LEU A 224 10.74 -3.25 2.33
N LYS A 225 10.61 -4.51 2.79
CA LYS A 225 11.75 -5.43 2.96
C LYS A 225 12.48 -5.68 1.64
N GLY A 226 11.71 -5.85 0.56
CA GLY A 226 12.27 -6.07 -0.79
C GLY A 226 12.77 -4.81 -1.48
N PHE A 227 12.51 -3.62 -0.94
CA PHE A 227 12.96 -2.37 -1.55
C PHE A 227 14.46 -2.16 -1.37
N GLY A 228 15.19 -2.06 -2.47
CA GLY A 228 16.66 -1.92 -2.48
C GLY A 228 17.19 -0.50 -2.28
N GLY A 229 16.34 0.53 -2.29
CA GLY A 229 16.71 1.92 -2.00
C GLY A 229 16.70 2.25 -0.51
N SER A 230 17.02 3.50 -0.18
CA SER A 230 16.96 4.01 1.19
C SER A 230 15.53 4.31 1.62
N LEU A 231 15.23 4.13 2.91
CA LEU A 231 13.94 4.47 3.53
C LEU A 231 14.12 5.56 4.58
N LEU A 232 13.27 6.57 4.52
CA LEU A 232 13.08 7.55 5.60
C LEU A 232 11.62 7.46 6.04
N LEU A 233 11.40 7.04 7.28
CA LEU A 233 10.09 6.66 7.79
C LEU A 233 9.72 7.52 9.00
N VAL A 234 8.54 8.10 9.00
CA VAL A 234 7.89 8.57 10.22
C VAL A 234 6.89 7.53 10.65
N SER A 235 7.06 6.96 11.83
CA SER A 235 6.09 6.02 12.41
C SER A 235 6.24 5.94 13.93
N HIS A 236 5.13 5.61 14.59
CA HIS A 236 5.07 5.28 16.01
C HIS A 236 4.98 3.77 16.26
N ASP A 237 4.82 2.97 15.22
CA ASP A 237 4.71 1.52 15.29
C ASP A 237 6.10 0.86 15.35
N LEU A 238 6.54 0.55 16.57
CA LEU A 238 7.83 -0.10 16.81
C LEU A 238 7.90 -1.51 16.22
N HIS A 239 6.76 -2.21 16.10
CA HIS A 239 6.74 -3.54 15.49
C HIS A 239 7.02 -3.43 14.00
N PHE A 240 6.31 -2.54 13.32
CA PHE A 240 6.51 -2.26 11.90
C PHE A 240 7.94 -1.79 11.59
N ILE A 241 8.47 -0.84 12.38
CA ILE A 241 9.85 -0.32 12.22
C ILE A 241 10.87 -1.48 12.25
N ARG A 242 10.74 -2.40 13.21
CA ARG A 242 11.61 -3.58 13.31
C ARG A 242 11.36 -4.57 12.18
N ALA A 243 10.10 -4.82 11.84
CA ALA A 243 9.72 -5.75 10.79
C ALA A 243 10.34 -5.38 9.44
N ILE A 244 10.41 -4.10 9.10
CA ILE A 244 11.05 -3.64 7.86
C ILE A 244 12.58 -3.53 7.94
N GLY A 245 13.21 -3.92 9.05
CA GLY A 245 14.67 -3.87 9.24
C GLY A 245 15.21 -2.45 9.46
N CYS A 246 14.42 -1.55 10.05
CA CYS A 246 14.86 -0.20 10.42
C CYS A 246 15.48 -0.23 11.81
N GLU A 247 16.81 -0.27 11.89
CA GLU A 247 17.56 -0.35 13.16
C GLU A 247 17.91 1.03 13.70
N ASN A 248 17.97 2.04 12.84
CA ASN A 248 18.33 3.40 13.21
C ASN A 248 17.09 4.26 13.40
N SER A 249 17.07 5.06 14.46
CA SER A 249 15.98 5.99 14.73
C SER A 249 16.50 7.32 15.29
N ILE A 250 15.76 8.40 14.99
CA ILE A 250 15.97 9.74 15.53
C ILE A 250 14.68 10.19 16.19
N GLU A 251 14.77 10.61 17.44
CA GLU A 251 13.67 11.19 18.16
C GLU A 251 13.74 12.72 18.07
N LEU A 252 12.71 13.35 17.50
CA LEU A 252 12.56 14.80 17.53
C LEU A 252 12.15 15.25 18.93
N LYS A 253 12.94 16.15 19.54
CA LYS A 253 12.69 16.69 20.87
C LYS A 253 12.27 18.16 20.77
N GLN A 254 11.32 18.55 21.60
CA GLN A 254 10.92 19.97 21.67
C GLN A 254 12.10 20.86 22.03
N THR A 255 12.16 22.03 21.43
CA THR A 255 13.06 23.09 21.87
C THR A 255 12.60 23.53 23.26
N VAL A 256 13.46 23.42 24.26
CA VAL A 256 13.19 24.00 25.57
C VAL A 256 13.10 25.51 25.36
N ALA A 257 11.93 26.10 25.60
CA ALA A 257 11.81 27.56 25.59
C ALA A 257 12.76 28.09 26.68
N GLU A 258 13.79 28.82 26.27
CA GLU A 258 14.52 29.63 27.22
C GLU A 258 13.51 30.58 27.85
N GLN A 259 13.23 30.37 29.13
CA GLN A 259 12.47 31.32 29.94
C GLN A 259 13.40 32.53 30.10
N ILE A 260 13.12 33.58 29.29
CA ILE A 260 13.67 34.93 29.48
C ILE A 260 12.82 35.64 30.50
#